data_22c71e31da223b95fe5f7934a322549a
#
_entry.id   22c71e31da223b95fe5f7934a322549a
#
_cell.length_a   1.000
_cell.length_b   1.000
_cell.length_c   1.000
_cell.angle_alpha   90.00
_cell.angle_beta   90.00
_cell.angle_gamma   90.00
#
_symmetry.space_group_name_H-M   'P 1'
#
loop_
_entity.id
_entity.type
_entity.pdbx_description
1 polymer ?
#
loop_
_entity_poly.entity_id
_entity_poly.type
_entity_poly.pdbx_seq_one_letter_code
_entity_poly.pdbx_strand_id
1 'polypeptide(L)'
;MPSTREMRLRIRSVKNISQVTKALETVSASKVRRATQAVIATQPYSEKAWKVLIHLARQPGHDSLHPLLSERSNVKNVLVIMVSGDRGLAGAYNVNILRHTLLNCQKITQP
;
A
#
# COMPACT_ATOMS: atom_id res chain seq x y z
N MET A 1 -31.99 -24.50 -25.05
CA MET A 1 -31.75 -23.07 -25.38
C MET A 1 -32.38 -22.21 -24.32
N PRO A 2 -31.71 -21.13 -23.84
CA PRO A 2 -32.29 -20.27 -22.84
C PRO A 2 -33.53 -19.58 -23.39
N SER A 3 -34.57 -19.46 -22.55
CA SER A 3 -35.82 -18.80 -22.92
C SER A 3 -35.59 -17.28 -23.14
N THR A 4 -36.36 -16.66 -24.03
CA THR A 4 -36.33 -15.20 -24.24
C THR A 4 -36.60 -14.41 -22.96
N ARG A 5 -37.41 -14.94 -22.05
CA ARG A 5 -37.65 -14.38 -20.71
C ARG A 5 -36.38 -14.43 -19.84
N GLU A 6 -35.67 -15.51 -19.85
CA GLU A 6 -34.41 -15.67 -19.12
C GLU A 6 -33.33 -14.70 -19.61
N MET A 7 -33.21 -14.55 -20.93
CA MET A 7 -32.28 -13.60 -21.52
C MET A 7 -32.59 -12.14 -21.13
N ARG A 8 -33.86 -11.76 -21.10
CA ARG A 8 -34.26 -10.42 -20.64
C ARG A 8 -33.92 -10.19 -19.18
N LEU A 9 -34.10 -11.17 -18.30
CA LEU A 9 -33.73 -11.08 -16.90
C LEU A 9 -32.21 -10.94 -16.75
N ARG A 10 -31.41 -11.71 -17.49
CA ARG A 10 -29.95 -11.58 -17.49
C ARG A 10 -29.49 -10.19 -17.95
N ILE A 11 -30.05 -9.67 -19.04
CA ILE A 11 -29.73 -8.33 -19.52
C ILE A 11 -30.04 -7.26 -18.47
N ARG A 12 -31.20 -7.36 -17.79
CA ARG A 12 -31.56 -6.43 -16.73
C ARG A 12 -30.60 -6.53 -15.54
N SER A 13 -30.23 -7.73 -15.14
CA SER A 13 -29.26 -7.95 -14.05
C SER A 13 -27.87 -7.35 -14.39
N VAL A 14 -27.36 -7.60 -15.59
CA VAL A 14 -26.08 -7.04 -16.05
C VAL A 14 -26.13 -5.51 -16.11
N LYS A 15 -27.24 -4.93 -16.56
CA LYS A 15 -27.43 -3.47 -16.59
C LYS A 15 -27.40 -2.87 -15.18
N ASN A 16 -28.05 -3.51 -14.21
CA ASN A 16 -28.03 -3.07 -12.82
C ASN A 16 -26.59 -3.16 -12.23
N ILE A 17 -25.89 -4.26 -12.47
CA ILE A 17 -24.49 -4.43 -12.04
C ILE A 17 -23.60 -3.34 -12.65
N SER A 18 -23.77 -3.04 -13.93
CA SER A 18 -23.02 -1.98 -14.60
C SER A 18 -23.23 -0.60 -13.95
N GLN A 19 -24.48 -0.27 -13.58
CA GLN A 19 -24.78 0.98 -12.89
C GLN A 19 -24.11 1.04 -11.50
N VAL A 20 -24.18 -0.03 -10.73
CA VAL A 20 -23.53 -0.13 -9.42
C VAL A 20 -22.00 0.00 -9.55
N THR A 21 -21.41 -0.67 -10.54
CA THR A 21 -19.97 -0.59 -10.79
C THR A 21 -19.54 0.83 -11.14
N LYS A 22 -20.30 1.52 -11.99
CA LYS A 22 -20.04 2.92 -12.34
C LYS A 22 -20.13 3.87 -11.13
N ALA A 23 -21.10 3.64 -10.24
CA ALA A 23 -21.19 4.39 -8.99
C ALA A 23 -19.99 4.14 -8.06
N LEU A 24 -19.56 2.88 -7.92
CA LEU A 24 -18.37 2.51 -7.15
C LEU A 24 -17.09 3.11 -7.72
N GLU A 25 -16.95 3.16 -9.05
CA GLU A 25 -15.85 3.82 -9.74
C GLU A 25 -15.75 5.29 -9.36
N THR A 26 -16.86 6.03 -9.43
CA THR A 26 -16.90 7.46 -9.08
C THR A 26 -16.52 7.71 -7.62
N VAL A 27 -17.05 6.91 -6.69
CA VAL A 27 -16.71 7.00 -5.25
C VAL A 27 -15.24 6.69 -5.02
N SER A 28 -14.72 5.65 -5.67
CA SER A 28 -13.32 5.24 -5.55
C SER A 28 -12.38 6.32 -6.10
N ALA A 29 -12.68 6.90 -7.25
CA ALA A 29 -11.92 8.00 -7.82
C ALA A 29 -11.87 9.23 -6.88
N SER A 30 -12.99 9.58 -6.23
CA SER A 30 -13.00 10.65 -5.23
C SER A 30 -12.10 10.35 -4.02
N LYS A 31 -12.11 9.10 -3.52
CA LYS A 31 -11.23 8.68 -2.40
C LYS A 31 -9.76 8.72 -2.79
N VAL A 32 -9.41 8.22 -3.97
CA VAL A 32 -8.03 8.26 -4.49
C VAL A 32 -7.56 9.71 -4.59
N ARG A 33 -8.39 10.60 -5.15
CA ARG A 33 -8.04 12.02 -5.27
C ARG A 33 -7.74 12.67 -3.91
N ARG A 34 -8.57 12.41 -2.88
CA ARG A 34 -8.34 12.91 -1.52
C ARG A 34 -7.04 12.36 -0.92
N ALA A 35 -6.79 11.05 -1.05
CA ALA A 35 -5.58 10.42 -0.56
C ALA A 35 -4.33 10.99 -1.24
N THR A 36 -4.37 11.16 -2.57
CA THR A 36 -3.27 11.75 -3.34
C THR A 36 -3.00 13.20 -2.92
N GLN A 37 -4.04 14.01 -2.72
CA GLN A 37 -3.88 15.38 -2.24
C GLN A 37 -3.22 15.43 -0.85
N ALA A 38 -3.59 14.53 0.07
CA ALA A 38 -2.97 14.42 1.38
C ALA A 38 -1.48 14.07 1.28
N VAL A 39 -1.11 13.12 0.41
CA VAL A 39 0.29 12.76 0.17
C VAL A 39 1.08 13.93 -0.39
N ILE A 40 0.56 14.60 -1.43
CA ILE A 40 1.23 15.77 -2.05
C ILE A 40 1.43 16.89 -1.03
N ALA A 41 0.46 17.15 -0.16
CA ALA A 41 0.57 18.17 0.87
C ALA A 41 1.65 17.86 1.93
N THR A 42 1.89 16.59 2.25
CA THR A 42 2.89 16.16 3.25
C THR A 42 4.27 15.90 2.67
N GLN A 43 4.39 15.70 1.36
CA GLN A 43 5.64 15.37 0.67
C GLN A 43 6.77 16.38 0.95
N PRO A 44 6.57 17.71 0.88
CA PRO A 44 7.65 18.67 1.13
C PRO A 44 8.21 18.59 2.56
N TYR A 45 7.37 18.25 3.52
CA TYR A 45 7.80 18.04 4.90
C TYR A 45 8.67 16.77 5.01
N SER A 46 8.23 15.66 4.45
CA SER A 46 8.96 14.39 4.52
C SER A 46 10.32 14.47 3.82
N GLU A 47 10.41 15.17 2.68
CA GLU A 47 11.67 15.40 1.97
C GLU A 47 12.66 16.23 2.79
N LYS A 48 12.18 17.29 3.44
CA LYS A 48 13.03 18.11 4.32
C LYS A 48 13.46 17.35 5.56
N ALA A 49 12.55 16.62 6.20
CA ALA A 49 12.85 15.79 7.36
C ALA A 49 13.91 14.74 7.04
N TRP A 50 13.77 14.08 5.88
CA TRP A 50 14.75 13.10 5.40
C TRP A 50 16.14 13.71 5.18
N LYS A 51 16.21 14.89 4.56
CA LYS A 51 17.49 15.61 4.38
C LYS A 51 18.17 15.96 5.70
N VAL A 52 17.39 16.38 6.69
CA VAL A 52 17.91 16.68 8.05
C VAL A 52 18.45 15.40 8.71
N LEU A 53 17.72 14.29 8.63
CA LEU A 53 18.16 13.01 9.17
C LEU A 53 19.45 12.52 8.53
N ILE A 54 19.58 12.62 7.21
CA ILE A 54 20.81 12.26 6.50
C ILE A 54 21.97 13.18 6.93
N HIS A 55 21.70 14.46 7.10
CA HIS A 55 22.72 15.41 7.56
C HIS A 55 23.22 15.06 8.96
N LEU A 56 22.32 14.77 9.87
CA LEU A 56 22.66 14.35 11.24
C LEU A 56 23.43 13.03 11.25
N ALA A 57 23.04 12.06 10.45
CA ALA A 57 23.71 10.77 10.35
C ALA A 57 25.13 10.84 9.76
N ARG A 58 25.48 11.93 9.08
CA ARG A 58 26.82 12.16 8.52
C ARG A 58 27.76 12.93 9.45
N GLN A 59 27.26 13.46 10.57
CA GLN A 59 28.09 14.20 11.50
C GLN A 59 28.92 13.23 12.37
N PRO A 60 30.18 13.55 12.69
CA PRO A 60 30.99 12.74 13.60
C PRO A 60 30.32 12.72 14.99
N GLY A 61 30.22 11.53 15.59
CA GLY A 61 29.57 11.33 16.88
C GLY A 61 28.03 11.13 16.81
N HIS A 62 27.45 10.94 15.63
CA HIS A 62 26.02 10.70 15.45
C HIS A 62 25.50 9.47 16.22
N ASP A 63 26.32 8.46 16.43
CA ASP A 63 25.99 7.23 17.18
C ASP A 63 25.58 7.52 18.65
N SER A 64 26.10 8.59 19.24
CA SER A 64 25.76 8.99 20.59
C SER A 64 24.45 9.81 20.69
N LEU A 65 23.95 10.33 19.56
CA LEU A 65 22.76 11.21 19.55
C LEU A 65 21.46 10.43 19.77
N HIS A 66 21.33 9.26 19.13
CA HIS A 66 20.11 8.47 19.26
C HIS A 66 20.35 6.99 18.88
N PRO A 67 19.80 6.03 19.63
CA PRO A 67 19.97 4.59 19.36
C PRO A 67 19.49 4.13 17.97
N LEU A 68 18.63 4.89 17.30
CA LEU A 68 18.17 4.61 15.93
C LEU A 68 19.14 5.07 14.84
N LEU A 69 20.16 5.87 15.19
CA LEU A 69 21.20 6.34 14.27
C LEU A 69 22.46 5.45 14.31
N SER A 70 22.58 4.60 15.35
CA SER A 70 23.71 3.70 15.50
C SER A 70 23.50 2.40 14.71
N GLU A 71 24.55 1.92 14.06
CA GLU A 71 24.55 0.59 13.42
C GLU A 71 24.57 -0.51 14.47
N ARG A 72 23.72 -1.51 14.27
CA ARG A 72 23.69 -2.69 15.15
C ARG A 72 24.53 -3.79 14.53
N SER A 73 25.58 -4.19 15.21
CA SER A 73 26.47 -5.27 14.78
C SER A 73 25.79 -6.65 14.75
N ASN A 74 24.74 -6.85 15.54
CA ASN A 74 23.98 -8.11 15.59
C ASN A 74 22.47 -7.84 15.61
N VAL A 75 21.81 -8.06 14.46
CA VAL A 75 20.37 -7.93 14.30
C VAL A 75 19.73 -9.28 14.59
N LYS A 76 19.13 -9.42 15.78
CA LYS A 76 18.42 -10.64 16.22
C LYS A 76 16.97 -10.69 15.76
N ASN A 77 16.29 -9.56 15.70
CA ASN A 77 14.88 -9.47 15.37
C ASN A 77 14.64 -8.42 14.30
N VAL A 78 13.84 -8.75 13.30
CA VAL A 78 13.42 -7.85 12.23
C VAL A 78 11.91 -7.69 12.29
N LEU A 79 11.43 -6.45 12.41
CA LEU A 79 10.01 -6.14 12.32
C LEU A 79 9.65 -5.81 10.88
N VAL A 80 8.76 -6.59 10.29
CA VAL A 80 8.21 -6.33 8.95
C VAL A 80 6.80 -5.77 9.09
N ILE A 81 6.59 -4.55 8.60
CA ILE A 81 5.27 -3.91 8.59
C ILE A 81 4.71 -4.02 7.18
N MET A 82 3.61 -4.77 7.05
CA MET A 82 2.90 -4.94 5.79
C MET A 82 1.68 -4.03 5.75
N VAL A 83 1.59 -3.20 4.71
CA VAL A 83 0.43 -2.33 4.45
C VAL A 83 -0.31 -2.86 3.24
N SER A 84 -1.56 -3.26 3.41
CA SER A 84 -2.42 -3.82 2.37
C SER A 84 -3.80 -3.16 2.35
N GLY A 85 -4.63 -3.49 1.38
CA GLY A 85 -5.99 -2.96 1.29
C GLY A 85 -6.96 -3.73 2.19
N ASP A 86 -7.83 -3.01 2.91
CA ASP A 86 -8.85 -3.59 3.80
C ASP A 86 -10.00 -4.24 3.03
N ARG A 87 -10.25 -3.80 1.81
CA ARG A 87 -11.41 -4.24 1.02
C ARG A 87 -10.95 -5.04 -0.19
N GLY A 88 -11.82 -5.97 -0.62
CA GLY A 88 -11.68 -6.69 -1.88
C GLY A 88 -11.87 -5.77 -3.11
N LEU A 89 -12.01 -6.37 -4.28
CA LEU A 89 -12.14 -5.71 -5.57
C LEU A 89 -10.87 -4.98 -6.05
N ALA A 90 -9.72 -5.30 -5.47
CA ALA A 90 -8.41 -4.77 -5.83
C ALA A 90 -7.59 -5.75 -6.69
N GLY A 91 -8.22 -6.72 -7.34
CA GLY A 91 -7.54 -7.76 -8.12
C GLY A 91 -6.54 -8.55 -7.27
N ALA A 92 -5.35 -8.78 -7.81
CA ALA A 92 -4.28 -9.51 -7.14
C ALA A 92 -3.43 -8.67 -6.18
N TYR A 93 -3.78 -7.42 -5.89
CA TYR A 93 -2.97 -6.50 -5.11
C TYR A 93 -2.56 -7.07 -3.75
N ASN A 94 -3.54 -7.49 -2.93
CA ASN A 94 -3.27 -8.02 -1.59
C ASN A 94 -2.46 -9.33 -1.63
N VAL A 95 -2.77 -10.21 -2.58
CA VAL A 95 -2.05 -11.48 -2.78
C VAL A 95 -0.60 -11.23 -3.18
N ASN A 96 -0.35 -10.26 -4.06
CA ASN A 96 0.99 -9.91 -4.48
C ASN A 96 1.82 -9.31 -3.35
N ILE A 97 1.24 -8.45 -2.51
CA ILE A 97 1.91 -7.92 -1.31
C ILE A 97 2.32 -9.06 -0.37
N LEU A 98 1.40 -9.98 -0.06
CA LEU A 98 1.69 -11.15 0.78
C LEU A 98 2.83 -11.97 0.21
N ARG A 99 2.77 -12.30 -1.09
CA ARG A 99 3.82 -13.07 -1.78
C ARG A 99 5.18 -12.38 -1.71
N HIS A 100 5.24 -11.08 -2.00
CA HIS A 100 6.47 -10.30 -1.91
C HIS A 100 7.03 -10.24 -0.49
N THR A 101 6.17 -10.05 0.51
CA THR A 101 6.58 -10.03 1.92
C THR A 101 7.18 -11.37 2.34
N LEU A 102 6.54 -12.48 1.99
CA LEU A 102 7.03 -13.83 2.30
C LEU A 102 8.39 -14.09 1.65
N LEU A 103 8.56 -13.75 0.37
CA LEU A 103 9.83 -13.92 -0.34
C LEU A 103 10.95 -13.07 0.29
N ASN A 104 10.66 -11.86 0.73
CA ASN A 104 11.64 -11.00 1.40
C ASN A 104 11.99 -11.53 2.79
N CYS A 105 11.00 -12.01 3.56
CA CYS A 105 11.26 -12.63 4.87
C CYS A 105 12.18 -13.86 4.72
N GLN A 106 11.96 -14.71 3.72
CA GLN A 106 12.83 -15.86 3.46
C GLN A 106 14.28 -15.45 3.18
N LYS A 107 14.49 -14.37 2.40
CA LYS A 107 15.84 -13.85 2.11
C LYS A 107 16.56 -13.29 3.35
N ILE A 108 15.79 -12.70 4.28
CA ILE A 108 16.36 -12.13 5.52
C ILE A 108 16.70 -13.25 6.53
N THR A 109 16.00 -14.37 6.47
CA THR A 109 16.17 -15.48 7.42
C THR A 109 17.23 -16.50 6.97
N GLN A 110 17.64 -16.47 5.71
CA GLN A 110 18.74 -17.30 5.23
C GLN A 110 20.08 -16.68 5.62
N PRO A 111 20.96 -17.43 6.31
CA PRO A 111 22.30 -16.98 6.70
C PRO A 111 23.22 -16.73 5.48
#